data_de5905983d45c2d94873d6b498de99d6
#
_entry.id   de5905983d45c2d94873d6b498de99d6
#
_cell.length_a   1.000
_cell.length_b   1.000
_cell.length_c   1.000
_cell.angle_alpha   90.00
_cell.angle_beta   90.00
_cell.angle_gamma   90.00
#
_symmetry.space_group_name_H-M   'P 1'
#
loop_
_entity.id
_entity.type
_entity.pdbx_description
1 polymer ?
#
loop_
_entity_poly.entity_id
_entity_poly.type
_entity_poly.pdbx_seq_one_letter_code
_entity_poly.pdbx_strand_id
1 'polypeptide(L)'
;MLILADCHKDSLLKRGFTEEQIEANGYKSTPVYGYKKLTKRLIEEGCTVEGVPGFYRDKDGEWTIYFNRKASGFMIPVKNPDGLITGVQIRLDHPYDGRKYIWLSSVNFEGGTTSGSPVHFVGKPGDKTVFVTEGPLKGDLAHALSGRTFLCVPGVNQSVNLMPVLNEMKELGTRFVYEAYDMDKLLRPVCQGDYSENCKECPCYRMDWKKQSIPCEKKQIKRDNINRGCNKLAEICKELGLEGKTLTWDTDTDGNWAENVKGVDDYLVALQHRE
;
A
#
# COMPACT_ATOMS: atom_id res chain seq x y z
N MET A 1 20.26 -16.27 -4.05
CA MET A 1 18.96 -15.69 -4.49
C MET A 1 18.05 -15.61 -3.29
N LEU A 2 17.30 -14.50 -3.12
CA LEU A 2 16.30 -14.40 -2.07
C LEU A 2 15.09 -15.28 -2.45
N ILE A 3 14.50 -15.94 -1.47
CA ILE A 3 13.33 -16.81 -1.63
C ILE A 3 12.12 -16.18 -0.91
N LEU A 4 10.93 -16.60 -1.25
CA LEU A 4 9.73 -16.33 -0.47
C LEU A 4 9.51 -17.51 0.48
N ALA A 5 9.43 -17.26 1.78
CA ALA A 5 9.17 -18.29 2.77
C ALA A 5 7.71 -18.80 2.66
N ASP A 6 7.50 -20.09 2.97
CA ASP A 6 6.18 -20.73 2.82
C ASP A 6 5.08 -19.99 3.58
N CYS A 7 5.37 -19.50 4.81
CA CYS A 7 4.40 -18.72 5.60
C CYS A 7 3.94 -17.44 4.89
N HIS A 8 4.83 -16.77 4.15
CA HIS A 8 4.47 -15.58 3.37
C HIS A 8 3.72 -15.96 2.10
N LYS A 9 4.13 -17.05 1.43
CA LYS A 9 3.43 -17.60 0.27
C LYS A 9 1.99 -17.97 0.66
N ASP A 10 1.80 -18.71 1.75
CA ASP A 10 0.49 -19.08 2.26
C ASP A 10 -0.38 -17.87 2.60
N SER A 11 0.24 -16.83 3.18
CA SER A 11 -0.46 -15.57 3.48
C SER A 11 -0.96 -14.86 2.21
N LEU A 12 -0.19 -14.91 1.12
CA LEU A 12 -0.56 -14.33 -0.17
C LEU A 12 -1.64 -15.16 -0.87
N LEU A 13 -1.53 -16.49 -0.85
CA LEU A 13 -2.57 -17.40 -1.37
C LEU A 13 -3.90 -17.20 -0.65
N LYS A 14 -3.89 -17.11 0.70
CA LYS A 14 -5.08 -16.82 1.50
C LYS A 14 -5.70 -15.44 1.19
N ARG A 15 -4.89 -14.51 0.70
CA ARG A 15 -5.37 -13.19 0.27
C ARG A 15 -6.04 -13.19 -1.09
N GLY A 16 -5.88 -14.26 -1.89
CA GLY A 16 -6.51 -14.43 -3.19
C GLY A 16 -5.55 -14.38 -4.38
N PHE A 17 -4.24 -14.33 -4.15
CA PHE A 17 -3.26 -14.49 -5.25
C PHE A 17 -3.14 -15.94 -5.68
N THR A 18 -2.81 -16.18 -6.95
CA THR A 18 -2.31 -17.47 -7.42
C THR A 18 -0.78 -17.59 -7.26
N GLU A 19 -0.22 -18.77 -7.38
CA GLU A 19 1.23 -18.98 -7.32
C GLU A 19 1.95 -18.23 -8.44
N GLU A 20 1.39 -18.25 -9.64
CA GLU A 20 1.95 -17.58 -10.82
C GLU A 20 1.97 -16.06 -10.61
N GLN A 21 0.91 -15.49 -10.01
CA GLN A 21 0.85 -14.06 -9.68
C GLN A 21 1.88 -13.67 -8.62
N ILE A 22 2.07 -14.52 -7.59
CA ILE A 22 3.07 -14.32 -6.55
C ILE A 22 4.48 -14.30 -7.15
N GLU A 23 4.77 -15.23 -8.07
CA GLU A 23 6.06 -15.31 -8.76
C GLU A 23 6.29 -14.10 -9.68
N ALA A 24 5.30 -13.74 -10.51
CA ALA A 24 5.36 -12.62 -11.45
C ALA A 24 5.55 -11.26 -10.74
N ASN A 25 4.95 -11.09 -9.56
CA ASN A 25 5.11 -9.88 -8.76
C ASN A 25 6.49 -9.79 -8.09
N GLY A 26 7.20 -10.93 -7.95
CA GLY A 26 8.57 -10.97 -7.45
C GLY A 26 8.68 -10.77 -5.93
N TYR A 27 7.66 -11.13 -5.16
CA TYR A 27 7.70 -11.04 -3.70
C TYR A 27 8.80 -11.95 -3.13
N LYS A 28 9.54 -11.45 -2.13
CA LYS A 28 10.62 -12.19 -1.47
C LYS A 28 10.59 -11.90 0.03
N SER A 29 10.93 -12.90 0.85
CA SER A 29 11.09 -12.69 2.28
C SER A 29 12.32 -11.87 2.60
N THR A 30 12.25 -11.05 3.66
CA THR A 30 13.43 -10.32 4.14
C THR A 30 14.47 -11.31 4.65
N PRO A 31 15.76 -11.17 4.28
CA PRO A 31 16.81 -12.04 4.78
C PRO A 31 17.05 -11.78 6.29
N VAL A 32 17.36 -12.83 7.03
CA VAL A 32 17.61 -12.76 8.47
C VAL A 32 19.08 -12.44 8.77
N TYR A 33 19.98 -12.79 7.83
CA TYR A 33 21.45 -12.62 7.94
C TYR A 33 22.11 -12.56 6.57
N GLY A 34 23.42 -12.33 6.55
CA GLY A 34 24.22 -12.41 5.31
C GLY A 34 24.20 -11.15 4.44
N TYR A 35 23.87 -10.00 5.03
CA TYR A 35 23.68 -8.73 4.30
C TYR A 35 24.92 -8.29 3.53
N LYS A 36 26.12 -8.31 4.14
CA LYS A 36 27.38 -8.01 3.45
C LYS A 36 27.64 -8.96 2.29
N LYS A 37 27.45 -10.28 2.51
CA LYS A 37 27.64 -11.28 1.46
C LYS A 37 26.67 -11.08 0.29
N LEU A 38 25.42 -10.75 0.58
CA LEU A 38 24.43 -10.43 -0.45
C LEU A 38 24.85 -9.19 -1.26
N THR A 39 25.23 -8.13 -0.58
CA THR A 39 25.65 -6.87 -1.24
C THR A 39 26.91 -7.08 -2.08
N LYS A 40 27.93 -7.78 -1.52
CA LYS A 40 29.15 -8.09 -2.26
C LYS A 40 28.85 -8.86 -3.55
N ARG A 41 27.99 -9.88 -3.48
CA ARG A 41 27.58 -10.64 -4.65
C ARG A 41 26.89 -9.77 -5.71
N LEU A 42 26.00 -8.85 -5.32
CA LEU A 42 25.36 -7.92 -6.26
C LEU A 42 26.40 -7.04 -6.98
N ILE A 43 27.41 -6.54 -6.26
CA ILE A 43 28.48 -5.74 -6.85
C ILE A 43 29.34 -6.60 -7.79
N GLU A 44 29.67 -7.83 -7.41
CA GLU A 44 30.42 -8.77 -8.26
C GLU A 44 29.64 -9.12 -9.54
N GLU A 45 28.32 -9.15 -9.48
CA GLU A 45 27.41 -9.33 -10.63
C GLU A 45 27.21 -8.03 -11.45
N GLY A 46 27.92 -6.95 -11.12
CA GLY A 46 27.91 -5.67 -11.86
C GLY A 46 26.79 -4.70 -11.45
N CYS A 47 26.08 -4.97 -10.37
CA CYS A 47 25.04 -4.07 -9.88
C CYS A 47 25.66 -2.85 -9.17
N THR A 48 25.17 -1.64 -9.49
CA THR A 48 25.44 -0.42 -8.72
C THR A 48 24.52 -0.41 -7.49
N VAL A 49 25.09 -0.22 -6.30
CA VAL A 49 24.35 -0.14 -5.04
C VAL A 49 24.33 1.27 -4.46
N GLU A 50 25.21 2.14 -4.92
CA GLU A 50 25.25 3.56 -4.54
C GLU A 50 23.98 4.29 -5.04
N GLY A 51 23.36 5.07 -4.16
CA GLY A 51 22.09 5.75 -4.46
C GLY A 51 20.85 4.83 -4.45
N VAL A 52 21.01 3.53 -4.20
CA VAL A 52 19.90 2.60 -4.13
C VAL A 52 19.37 2.52 -2.69
N PRO A 53 18.07 2.75 -2.44
CA PRO A 53 17.48 2.69 -1.11
C PRO A 53 17.77 1.36 -0.41
N GLY A 54 18.15 1.44 0.87
CA GLY A 54 18.50 0.28 1.69
C GLY A 54 19.99 -0.02 1.74
N PHE A 55 20.78 0.37 0.72
CA PHE A 55 22.24 0.20 0.75
C PHE A 55 22.92 1.38 1.40
N TYR A 56 24.01 1.12 2.12
CA TYR A 56 24.80 2.11 2.85
C TYR A 56 26.23 1.59 3.12
N ARG A 57 27.13 2.48 3.53
CA ARG A 57 28.46 2.11 3.98
C ARG A 57 28.46 1.85 5.49
N ASP A 58 28.99 0.72 5.88
CA ASP A 58 29.14 0.40 7.31
C ASP A 58 30.36 1.12 7.92
N LYS A 59 30.61 0.85 9.22
CA LYS A 59 31.76 1.44 9.96
C LYS A 59 33.14 1.15 9.36
N ASP A 60 33.25 0.10 8.55
CA ASP A 60 34.49 -0.30 7.86
C ASP A 60 34.56 0.31 6.45
N GLY A 61 33.58 1.13 6.05
CA GLY A 61 33.45 1.76 4.73
C GLY A 61 32.93 0.82 3.64
N GLU A 62 32.57 -0.41 3.99
CA GLU A 62 32.08 -1.42 3.03
C GLU A 62 30.58 -1.27 2.77
N TRP A 63 30.18 -1.47 1.53
CA TRP A 63 28.75 -1.50 1.18
C TRP A 63 28.02 -2.69 1.78
N THR A 64 26.89 -2.42 2.37
CA THR A 64 25.96 -3.41 2.93
C THR A 64 24.52 -2.96 2.72
N ILE A 65 23.54 -3.83 2.99
CA ILE A 65 22.11 -3.49 2.93
C ILE A 65 21.50 -3.52 4.33
N TYR A 66 20.61 -2.58 4.62
CA TYR A 66 19.92 -2.48 5.89
C TYR A 66 18.59 -3.23 5.88
N PHE A 67 18.51 -4.29 6.69
CA PHE A 67 17.24 -4.88 7.10
C PHE A 67 17.11 -4.81 8.61
N ASN A 68 16.04 -4.19 9.08
CA ASN A 68 15.77 -4.16 10.51
C ASN A 68 15.40 -5.55 11.01
N ARG A 69 16.21 -6.16 11.85
CA ARG A 69 15.99 -7.52 12.40
C ARG A 69 14.69 -7.65 13.20
N LYS A 70 14.17 -6.54 13.76
CA LYS A 70 12.90 -6.49 14.48
C LYS A 70 11.70 -6.29 13.55
N ALA A 71 11.94 -6.13 12.25
CA ALA A 71 10.95 -5.83 11.24
C ALA A 71 11.04 -6.85 10.09
N SER A 72 10.97 -8.14 10.46
CA SER A 72 10.85 -9.23 9.48
C SER A 72 9.54 -9.16 8.71
N GLY A 73 9.54 -9.72 7.52
CA GLY A 73 8.38 -9.74 6.66
C GLY A 73 8.72 -10.11 5.23
N PHE A 74 7.92 -9.67 4.28
CA PHE A 74 8.25 -9.85 2.87
C PHE A 74 8.26 -8.53 2.09
N MET A 75 9.14 -8.50 1.11
CA MET A 75 9.39 -7.38 0.23
C MET A 75 8.38 -7.35 -0.92
N ILE A 76 7.89 -6.17 -1.20
CA ILE A 76 6.96 -5.86 -2.29
C ILE A 76 7.68 -4.89 -3.21
N PRO A 77 8.06 -5.29 -4.43
CA PRO A 77 8.64 -4.39 -5.41
C PRO A 77 7.63 -3.31 -5.81
N VAL A 78 8.04 -2.05 -5.75
CA VAL A 78 7.24 -0.91 -6.20
C VAL A 78 7.76 -0.50 -7.57
N LYS A 79 6.88 -0.59 -8.59
CA LYS A 79 7.24 -0.40 -10.00
C LYS A 79 6.67 0.91 -10.53
N ASN A 80 7.39 1.55 -11.45
CA ASN A 80 6.87 2.66 -12.26
C ASN A 80 6.15 2.15 -13.53
N PRO A 81 5.56 3.04 -14.37
CA PRO A 81 4.91 2.63 -15.62
C PRO A 81 5.81 1.89 -16.63
N ASP A 82 7.13 2.10 -16.59
CA ASP A 82 8.10 1.37 -17.42
C ASP A 82 8.41 -0.04 -16.89
N GLY A 83 7.81 -0.45 -15.76
CA GLY A 83 8.07 -1.73 -15.09
C GLY A 83 9.36 -1.76 -14.26
N LEU A 84 10.07 -0.65 -14.12
CA LEU A 84 11.29 -0.55 -13.32
C LEU A 84 10.96 -0.47 -11.82
N ILE A 85 11.71 -1.20 -11.00
CA ILE A 85 11.57 -1.13 -9.54
C ILE A 85 12.16 0.18 -9.04
N THR A 86 11.32 1.06 -8.53
CA THR A 86 11.68 2.40 -8.00
C THR A 86 11.76 2.43 -6.47
N GLY A 87 11.32 1.36 -5.82
CA GLY A 87 11.38 1.21 -4.38
C GLY A 87 10.97 -0.19 -3.94
N VAL A 88 11.20 -0.49 -2.67
CA VAL A 88 10.76 -1.75 -2.07
C VAL A 88 10.03 -1.43 -0.77
N GLN A 89 8.79 -1.85 -0.67
CA GLN A 89 8.03 -1.81 0.57
C GLN A 89 8.13 -3.18 1.26
N ILE A 90 8.21 -3.20 2.58
CA ILE A 90 8.24 -4.43 3.36
C ILE A 90 6.94 -4.50 4.15
N ARG A 91 6.15 -5.55 3.90
CA ARG A 91 5.03 -5.91 4.76
C ARG A 91 5.57 -6.69 5.94
N LEU A 92 5.34 -6.18 7.13
CA LEU A 92 5.85 -6.77 8.38
C LEU A 92 4.99 -7.95 8.83
N ASP A 93 5.63 -8.97 9.39
CA ASP A 93 4.96 -10.12 10.02
C ASP A 93 4.16 -9.66 11.24
N HIS A 94 4.74 -8.74 12.00
CA HIS A 94 4.12 -8.10 13.15
C HIS A 94 4.23 -6.58 13.02
N PRO A 95 3.18 -5.82 13.38
CA PRO A 95 3.28 -4.37 13.40
C PRO A 95 4.46 -3.91 14.26
N TYR A 96 5.30 -3.04 13.71
CA TYR A 96 6.42 -2.43 14.40
C TYR A 96 6.17 -0.92 14.52
N ASP A 97 6.20 -0.40 15.74
CA ASP A 97 5.92 1.03 15.98
C ASP A 97 4.59 1.49 15.33
N GLY A 98 3.55 0.66 15.48
CA GLY A 98 2.22 0.90 14.91
C GLY A 98 2.10 0.76 13.38
N ARG A 99 3.19 0.43 12.69
CA ARG A 99 3.24 0.33 11.23
C ARG A 99 3.17 -1.13 10.79
N LYS A 100 2.33 -1.40 9.79
CA LYS A 100 2.25 -2.71 9.10
C LYS A 100 3.20 -2.79 7.90
N TYR A 101 3.61 -1.63 7.37
CA TYR A 101 4.49 -1.49 6.22
C TYR A 101 5.60 -0.50 6.52
N ILE A 102 6.79 -0.82 6.06
CA ILE A 102 7.95 0.09 6.09
C ILE A 102 8.63 0.10 4.71
N TRP A 103 9.41 1.13 4.45
CA TRP A 103 10.23 1.20 3.25
C TRP A 103 11.62 0.59 3.49
N LEU A 104 12.15 -0.10 2.49
CA LEU A 104 13.57 -0.37 2.41
C LEU A 104 14.27 0.96 2.18
N SER A 105 14.98 1.47 3.18
CA SER A 105 15.58 2.80 3.20
C SER A 105 16.81 2.80 4.10
N SER A 106 17.80 3.59 3.74
CA SER A 106 19.07 3.72 4.47
C SER A 106 19.45 5.20 4.73
N VAL A 107 18.49 6.11 4.62
CA VAL A 107 18.73 7.58 4.68
C VAL A 107 19.50 8.07 5.91
N ASN A 108 19.49 7.32 7.02
CA ASN A 108 20.18 7.67 8.27
C ASN A 108 21.59 7.08 8.37
N PHE A 109 22.11 6.46 7.30
CA PHE A 109 23.42 5.82 7.28
C PHE A 109 24.34 6.50 6.25
N GLU A 110 25.65 6.34 6.41
CA GLU A 110 26.65 6.89 5.50
C GLU A 110 26.45 6.34 4.08
N GLY A 111 26.40 7.23 3.08
CA GLY A 111 26.15 6.89 1.68
C GLY A 111 24.74 6.33 1.42
N GLY A 112 23.88 6.32 2.45
CA GLY A 112 22.50 5.82 2.33
C GLY A 112 21.55 6.83 1.70
N THR A 113 20.41 6.33 1.22
CA THR A 113 19.38 7.18 0.60
C THR A 113 17.97 6.77 0.99
N THR A 114 17.03 7.70 0.80
CA THR A 114 15.59 7.46 1.05
C THR A 114 14.94 6.71 -0.09
N SER A 115 13.86 5.97 0.19
CA SER A 115 13.00 5.38 -0.84
C SER A 115 12.25 6.41 -1.69
N GLY A 116 12.09 7.66 -1.19
CA GLY A 116 11.28 8.67 -1.86
C GLY A 116 9.77 8.39 -1.87
N SER A 117 9.31 7.27 -1.29
CA SER A 117 7.89 6.86 -1.26
C SER A 117 7.21 6.88 -2.64
N PRO A 118 7.73 6.17 -3.64
CA PRO A 118 7.17 6.18 -4.99
C PRO A 118 5.75 5.63 -5.04
N VAL A 119 5.00 6.04 -6.05
CA VAL A 119 3.71 5.45 -6.40
C VAL A 119 3.97 4.15 -7.14
N HIS A 120 3.28 3.08 -6.75
CA HIS A 120 3.34 1.83 -7.47
C HIS A 120 2.35 1.83 -8.64
N PHE A 121 2.82 1.39 -9.79
CA PHE A 121 2.03 1.20 -10.99
C PHE A 121 1.86 -0.30 -11.27
N VAL A 122 0.64 -0.72 -11.59
CA VAL A 122 0.36 -2.05 -12.11
C VAL A 122 -0.74 -1.96 -13.17
N GLY A 123 -0.51 -2.59 -14.31
CA GLY A 123 -1.43 -2.61 -15.44
C GLY A 123 -0.79 -2.12 -16.74
N LYS A 124 -1.57 -1.43 -17.57
CA LYS A 124 -1.14 -0.99 -18.90
C LYS A 124 -0.97 0.53 -18.94
N PRO A 125 0.23 1.06 -19.23
CA PRO A 125 0.43 2.48 -19.49
C PRO A 125 -0.46 2.96 -20.63
N GLY A 126 -1.11 4.13 -20.47
CA GLY A 126 -1.99 4.70 -21.46
C GLY A 126 -3.41 4.17 -21.46
N ASP A 127 -3.78 3.32 -20.51
CA ASP A 127 -5.18 2.96 -20.32
C ASP A 127 -6.03 4.23 -20.12
N LYS A 128 -7.16 4.29 -20.82
CA LYS A 128 -8.08 5.42 -20.76
C LYS A 128 -8.59 5.69 -19.35
N THR A 129 -8.65 4.64 -18.52
CA THR A 129 -9.14 4.66 -17.14
C THR A 129 -8.12 4.06 -16.21
N VAL A 130 -7.75 4.78 -15.15
CA VAL A 130 -6.89 4.28 -14.07
C VAL A 130 -7.59 4.37 -12.73
N PHE A 131 -7.24 3.47 -11.84
CA PHE A 131 -7.78 3.41 -10.47
C PHE A 131 -6.67 3.80 -9.49
N VAL A 132 -6.98 4.61 -8.50
CA VAL A 132 -6.04 5.02 -7.46
C VAL A 132 -6.44 4.38 -6.14
N THR A 133 -5.53 3.58 -5.55
CA THR A 133 -5.75 2.90 -4.27
C THR A 133 -4.56 3.09 -3.33
N GLU A 134 -4.68 2.61 -2.09
CA GLU A 134 -3.63 2.64 -1.08
C GLU A 134 -2.91 1.29 -1.00
N GLY A 135 -1.58 1.32 -1.10
CA GLY A 135 -0.69 0.17 -0.91
C GLY A 135 -0.48 -0.70 -2.15
N PRO A 136 0.80 -0.99 -2.50
CA PRO A 136 1.16 -1.77 -3.69
C PRO A 136 0.51 -3.15 -3.72
N LEU A 137 0.55 -3.88 -2.60
CA LEU A 137 0.00 -5.24 -2.51
C LEU A 137 -1.49 -5.30 -2.83
N LYS A 138 -2.25 -4.26 -2.43
CA LYS A 138 -3.68 -4.13 -2.73
C LYS A 138 -3.91 -3.90 -4.22
N GLY A 139 -3.12 -3.03 -4.82
CA GLY A 139 -3.19 -2.76 -6.26
C GLY A 139 -2.81 -3.97 -7.10
N ASP A 140 -1.76 -4.70 -6.73
CA ASP A 140 -1.35 -5.94 -7.41
C ASP A 140 -2.48 -6.96 -7.44
N LEU A 141 -3.15 -7.19 -6.29
CA LEU A 141 -4.28 -8.12 -6.23
C LEU A 141 -5.48 -7.60 -7.02
N ALA A 142 -5.82 -6.32 -6.86
CA ALA A 142 -6.94 -5.74 -7.59
C ALA A 142 -6.74 -5.79 -9.11
N HIS A 143 -5.50 -5.55 -9.58
CA HIS A 143 -5.14 -5.74 -10.99
C HIS A 143 -5.29 -7.20 -11.42
N ALA A 144 -4.72 -8.12 -10.64
CA ALA A 144 -4.76 -9.56 -10.95
C ALA A 144 -6.19 -10.10 -11.09
N LEU A 145 -7.12 -9.59 -10.28
CA LEU A 145 -8.53 -10.02 -10.29
C LEU A 145 -9.38 -9.32 -11.35
N SER A 146 -9.04 -8.09 -11.75
CA SER A 146 -9.89 -7.27 -12.62
C SER A 146 -9.31 -6.95 -13.98
N GLY A 147 -7.99 -7.15 -14.19
CA GLY A 147 -7.26 -6.71 -15.37
C GLY A 147 -7.15 -5.18 -15.52
N ARG A 148 -7.63 -4.40 -14.54
CA ARG A 148 -7.65 -2.93 -14.58
C ARG A 148 -6.32 -2.34 -14.13
N THR A 149 -6.02 -1.11 -14.58
CA THR A 149 -4.78 -0.41 -14.24
C THR A 149 -4.91 0.35 -12.94
N PHE A 150 -3.95 0.15 -12.02
CA PHE A 150 -3.92 0.79 -10.70
C PHE A 150 -2.66 1.62 -10.50
N LEU A 151 -2.83 2.78 -9.86
CA LEU A 151 -1.81 3.59 -9.22
C LEU A 151 -1.98 3.46 -7.71
N CYS A 152 -0.94 3.02 -7.01
CA CYS A 152 -1.03 2.72 -5.59
C CYS A 152 -0.14 3.67 -4.80
N VAL A 153 -0.77 4.58 -4.05
CA VAL A 153 -0.04 5.46 -3.14
C VAL A 153 0.43 4.68 -1.90
N PRO A 154 1.59 5.02 -1.32
CA PRO A 154 2.10 4.33 -0.12
C PRO A 154 1.19 4.44 1.10
N GLY A 155 0.44 5.51 1.17
CA GLY A 155 -0.57 5.82 2.15
C GLY A 155 -1.47 6.93 1.63
N VAL A 156 -2.72 6.94 2.01
CA VAL A 156 -3.75 7.85 1.46
C VAL A 156 -3.35 9.35 1.51
N ASN A 157 -2.52 9.75 2.49
CA ASN A 157 -1.99 11.10 2.62
C ASN A 157 -0.57 11.28 2.05
N GLN A 158 0.01 10.25 1.41
CA GLN A 158 1.33 10.28 0.78
C GLN A 158 1.21 10.38 -0.74
N SER A 159 0.59 11.46 -1.21
CA SER A 159 0.26 11.68 -2.63
C SER A 159 1.24 12.60 -3.38
N VAL A 160 2.39 12.96 -2.77
CA VAL A 160 3.36 13.89 -3.38
C VAL A 160 3.81 13.44 -4.77
N ASN A 161 4.07 12.15 -4.92
CA ASN A 161 4.53 11.56 -6.18
C ASN A 161 3.37 11.14 -7.12
N LEU A 162 2.11 11.33 -6.73
CA LEU A 162 0.96 10.91 -7.53
C LEU A 162 0.72 11.81 -8.74
N MET A 163 0.88 13.13 -8.53
CA MET A 163 0.64 14.11 -9.60
C MET A 163 1.58 13.92 -10.81
N PRO A 164 2.90 13.76 -10.64
CA PRO A 164 3.80 13.46 -11.78
C PRO A 164 3.39 12.20 -12.55
N VAL A 165 3.06 11.10 -11.84
CA VAL A 165 2.66 9.84 -12.47
C VAL A 165 1.31 9.98 -13.19
N LEU A 166 0.33 10.66 -12.61
CA LEU A 166 -0.95 10.93 -13.28
C LEU A 166 -0.78 11.83 -14.50
N ASN A 167 0.14 12.80 -14.47
CA ASN A 167 0.44 13.62 -15.64
C ASN A 167 1.06 12.77 -16.76
N GLU A 168 2.01 11.90 -16.45
CA GLU A 168 2.56 10.93 -17.40
C GLU A 168 1.46 10.03 -18.00
N MET A 169 0.57 9.47 -17.18
CA MET A 169 -0.56 8.67 -17.65
C MET A 169 -1.50 9.47 -18.56
N LYS A 170 -1.75 10.74 -18.24
CA LYS A 170 -2.55 11.64 -19.08
C LYS A 170 -1.91 11.84 -20.47
N GLU A 171 -0.59 12.08 -20.52
CA GLU A 171 0.14 12.22 -21.79
C GLU A 171 0.05 10.94 -22.64
N LEU A 172 0.05 9.77 -21.99
CA LEU A 172 -0.12 8.47 -22.64
C LEU A 172 -1.58 8.15 -23.03
N GLY A 173 -2.56 8.95 -22.62
CA GLY A 173 -3.95 8.81 -23.08
C GLY A 173 -5.00 8.62 -21.99
N THR A 174 -4.63 8.55 -20.71
CA THR A 174 -5.60 8.46 -19.61
C THR A 174 -6.50 9.70 -19.57
N ARG A 175 -7.79 9.49 -19.30
CA ARG A 175 -8.81 10.54 -19.19
C ARG A 175 -9.61 10.44 -17.89
N PHE A 176 -9.80 9.22 -17.39
CA PHE A 176 -10.64 8.93 -16.23
C PHE A 176 -9.81 8.38 -15.09
N VAL A 177 -10.03 8.93 -13.90
CA VAL A 177 -9.37 8.49 -12.65
C VAL A 177 -10.45 8.11 -11.65
N TYR A 178 -10.44 6.86 -11.21
CA TYR A 178 -11.35 6.37 -10.19
C TYR A 178 -10.62 6.29 -8.84
N GLU A 179 -11.08 7.05 -7.86
CA GLU A 179 -10.65 6.94 -6.47
C GLU A 179 -11.23 5.64 -5.90
N ALA A 180 -10.36 4.70 -5.54
CA ALA A 180 -10.67 3.38 -4.99
C ALA A 180 -10.01 3.16 -3.62
N TYR A 181 -9.94 4.19 -2.79
CA TYR A 181 -9.47 4.09 -1.40
C TYR A 181 -10.48 3.33 -0.54
N ASP A 182 -10.02 2.90 0.63
CA ASP A 182 -10.82 2.11 1.56
C ASP A 182 -12.17 2.75 1.90
N MET A 183 -13.17 1.90 2.12
CA MET A 183 -14.54 2.33 2.50
C MET A 183 -14.62 3.06 3.83
N ASP A 184 -13.53 3.09 4.60
CA ASP A 184 -13.43 3.93 5.81
C ASP A 184 -13.74 5.44 5.55
N LYS A 185 -13.74 5.88 4.30
CA LYS A 185 -14.22 7.21 3.89
C LYS A 185 -15.70 7.45 4.23
N LEU A 186 -16.49 6.39 4.32
CA LEU A 186 -17.91 6.43 4.71
C LEU A 186 -18.12 6.11 6.20
N LEU A 187 -17.05 5.89 6.98
CA LEU A 187 -17.13 5.48 8.37
C LEU A 187 -17.96 6.47 9.19
N ARG A 188 -19.02 5.97 9.82
CA ARG A 188 -19.85 6.78 10.75
C ARG A 188 -19.07 7.02 12.03
N PRO A 189 -18.81 8.28 12.42
CA PRO A 189 -18.01 8.60 13.60
C PRO A 189 -18.83 8.51 14.90
N VAL A 190 -19.63 7.45 15.04
CA VAL A 190 -20.44 7.18 16.21
C VAL A 190 -19.85 6.01 17.00
N CYS A 191 -19.85 6.11 18.32
CA CYS A 191 -19.35 5.08 19.20
C CYS A 191 -20.36 3.91 19.26
N GLN A 192 -19.88 2.72 18.88
CA GLN A 192 -20.61 1.45 18.97
C GLN A 192 -19.89 0.45 19.87
N GLY A 193 -18.75 0.85 20.49
CA GLY A 193 -17.93 -0.01 21.35
C GLY A 193 -17.16 -1.11 20.61
N ASP A 194 -17.12 -1.08 19.28
CA ASP A 194 -16.70 -2.16 18.38
C ASP A 194 -15.46 -1.81 17.54
N TYR A 195 -14.93 -0.60 17.66
CA TYR A 195 -13.85 -0.12 16.77
C TYR A 195 -12.50 -0.81 16.98
N SER A 196 -12.17 -1.16 18.23
CA SER A 196 -10.92 -1.83 18.60
C SER A 196 -11.04 -2.48 19.98
N GLU A 197 -10.11 -3.40 20.28
CA GLU A 197 -10.00 -4.02 21.61
C GLU A 197 -9.90 -2.99 22.75
N ASN A 198 -9.25 -1.86 22.49
CA ASN A 198 -9.11 -0.75 23.45
C ASN A 198 -10.44 0.02 23.67
N CYS A 199 -11.51 -0.29 22.96
CA CYS A 199 -12.82 0.31 23.23
C CYS A 199 -13.31 0.02 24.64
N LYS A 200 -12.93 -1.12 25.23
CA LYS A 200 -13.28 -1.50 26.61
C LYS A 200 -12.74 -0.50 27.66
N GLU A 201 -11.63 0.14 27.37
CA GLU A 201 -11.00 1.14 28.22
C GLU A 201 -11.47 2.58 27.90
N CYS A 202 -12.18 2.75 26.80
CA CYS A 202 -12.70 4.06 26.37
C CYS A 202 -13.80 4.53 27.32
N PRO A 203 -13.79 5.82 27.74
CA PRO A 203 -14.88 6.37 28.55
C PRO A 203 -16.27 6.19 27.95
N CYS A 204 -16.39 6.18 26.63
CA CYS A 204 -17.65 5.96 25.92
C CYS A 204 -18.18 4.52 26.03
N TYR A 205 -17.34 3.54 26.33
CA TYR A 205 -17.73 2.13 26.41
C TYR A 205 -18.77 1.84 27.51
N ARG A 206 -18.69 2.60 28.61
CA ARG A 206 -19.58 2.46 29.78
C ARG A 206 -20.89 3.24 29.65
N MET A 207 -21.04 4.03 28.59
CA MET A 207 -22.26 4.81 28.35
C MET A 207 -23.31 3.96 27.66
N ASP A 208 -24.59 4.19 27.97
CA ASP A 208 -25.72 3.56 27.26
C ASP A 208 -25.82 4.16 25.85
N TRP A 209 -24.97 3.65 24.95
CA TRP A 209 -24.82 4.11 23.58
C TRP A 209 -26.07 3.87 22.71
N LYS A 210 -27.03 3.06 23.16
CA LYS A 210 -28.33 2.88 22.47
C LYS A 210 -29.19 4.15 22.48
N LYS A 211 -28.89 5.05 23.39
CA LYS A 211 -29.66 6.31 23.59
C LYS A 211 -28.91 7.57 23.17
N GLN A 212 -27.64 7.49 22.81
CA GLN A 212 -26.81 8.67 22.55
C GLN A 212 -25.98 8.51 21.27
N SER A 213 -25.99 9.51 20.42
CA SER A 213 -25.08 9.69 19.29
C SER A 213 -23.75 10.25 19.81
N ILE A 214 -22.98 9.44 20.58
CA ILE A 214 -21.69 9.85 21.10
C ILE A 214 -20.67 9.79 19.99
N PRO A 215 -19.94 10.90 19.69
CA PRO A 215 -18.90 10.89 18.71
C PRO A 215 -17.77 9.92 19.10
N CYS A 216 -17.26 9.15 18.14
CA CYS A 216 -16.05 8.35 18.31
C CYS A 216 -14.88 9.08 17.64
N GLU A 217 -14.00 9.69 18.43
CA GLU A 217 -12.86 10.46 17.94
C GLU A 217 -11.94 9.61 17.04
N LYS A 218 -11.70 8.35 17.39
CA LYS A 218 -10.86 7.45 16.58
C LYS A 218 -11.46 7.19 15.20
N LYS A 219 -12.77 6.94 15.13
CA LYS A 219 -13.49 6.78 13.85
C LYS A 219 -13.49 8.08 13.05
N GLN A 220 -13.65 9.22 13.72
CA GLN A 220 -13.62 10.56 13.11
C GLN A 220 -12.25 10.80 12.47
N ILE A 221 -11.16 10.67 13.23
CA ILE A 221 -9.79 10.87 12.75
C ILE A 221 -9.51 9.99 11.53
N LYS A 222 -9.93 8.73 11.59
CA LYS A 222 -9.71 7.78 10.49
C LYS A 222 -10.44 8.19 9.23
N ARG A 223 -11.73 8.49 9.33
CA ARG A 223 -12.53 8.98 8.20
C ARG A 223 -11.95 10.25 7.60
N ASP A 224 -11.59 11.21 8.44
CA ASP A 224 -11.09 12.51 8.00
C ASP A 224 -9.71 12.38 7.34
N ASN A 225 -8.89 11.43 7.78
CA ASN A 225 -7.62 11.11 7.12
C ASN A 225 -7.82 10.58 5.69
N ILE A 226 -8.77 9.68 5.49
CA ILE A 226 -9.05 9.13 4.15
C ILE A 226 -9.70 10.20 3.27
N ASN A 227 -10.68 10.93 3.77
CA ASN A 227 -11.34 12.00 3.01
C ASN A 227 -10.38 13.11 2.60
N ARG A 228 -9.36 13.40 3.40
CA ARG A 228 -8.29 14.33 3.01
C ARG A 228 -7.54 13.81 1.77
N GLY A 229 -7.22 12.52 1.73
CA GLY A 229 -6.60 11.91 0.56
C GLY A 229 -7.51 11.89 -0.67
N CYS A 230 -8.81 11.60 -0.49
CA CYS A 230 -9.80 11.68 -1.57
C CYS A 230 -9.88 13.10 -2.16
N ASN A 231 -9.96 14.11 -1.29
CA ASN A 231 -9.99 15.52 -1.71
C ASN A 231 -8.71 15.91 -2.45
N LYS A 232 -7.54 15.46 -1.95
CA LYS A 232 -6.27 15.74 -2.63
C LYS A 232 -6.19 15.10 -4.01
N LEU A 233 -6.68 13.88 -4.18
CA LEU A 233 -6.75 13.24 -5.50
C LEU A 233 -7.71 14.03 -6.44
N ALA A 234 -8.86 14.46 -5.94
CA ALA A 234 -9.79 15.27 -6.71
C ALA A 234 -9.19 16.61 -7.17
N GLU A 235 -8.40 17.27 -6.29
CA GLU A 235 -7.64 18.48 -6.64
C GLU A 235 -6.63 18.20 -7.76
N ILE A 236 -5.84 17.11 -7.66
CA ILE A 236 -4.86 16.72 -8.68
C ILE A 236 -5.58 16.44 -10.02
N CYS A 237 -6.68 15.72 -10.01
CA CYS A 237 -7.46 15.45 -11.23
C CYS A 237 -7.94 16.76 -11.87
N LYS A 238 -8.46 17.69 -11.07
CA LYS A 238 -8.91 19.01 -11.55
C LYS A 238 -7.77 19.81 -12.17
N GLU A 239 -6.62 19.84 -11.52
CA GLU A 239 -5.42 20.56 -11.98
C GLU A 239 -4.91 19.99 -13.30
N LEU A 240 -4.92 18.67 -13.44
CA LEU A 240 -4.51 17.98 -14.67
C LEU A 240 -5.60 17.94 -15.74
N GLY A 241 -6.83 18.38 -15.47
CA GLY A 241 -7.96 18.27 -16.40
C GLY A 241 -8.39 16.83 -16.66
N LEU A 242 -8.24 15.94 -15.68
CA LEU A 242 -8.71 14.56 -15.69
C LEU A 242 -10.10 14.47 -15.06
N GLU A 243 -10.94 13.57 -15.56
CA GLU A 243 -12.25 13.30 -14.96
C GLU A 243 -12.10 12.34 -13.77
N GLY A 244 -12.19 12.89 -12.53
CA GLY A 244 -12.12 12.14 -11.28
C GLY A 244 -13.49 11.67 -10.82
N LYS A 245 -13.58 10.40 -10.35
CA LYS A 245 -14.78 9.80 -9.75
C LYS A 245 -14.41 9.03 -8.49
N THR A 246 -15.23 9.12 -7.45
CA THR A 246 -15.09 8.30 -6.24
C THR A 246 -15.88 7.01 -6.39
N LEU A 247 -15.24 5.88 -6.08
CA LEU A 247 -15.90 4.59 -6.04
C LEU A 247 -16.35 4.24 -4.62
N THR A 248 -17.51 3.61 -4.55
CA THR A 248 -18.03 2.92 -3.38
C THR A 248 -18.57 1.56 -3.82
N TRP A 249 -18.56 0.59 -2.94
CA TRP A 249 -19.04 -0.77 -3.22
C TRP A 249 -19.74 -1.36 -2.00
N ASP A 250 -20.65 -2.31 -2.25
CA ASP A 250 -21.38 -3.09 -1.23
C ASP A 250 -21.95 -2.25 -0.08
N THR A 251 -22.52 -1.08 -0.40
CA THR A 251 -23.19 -0.24 0.57
C THR A 251 -24.68 -0.58 0.63
N ASP A 252 -25.22 -0.65 1.86
CA ASP A 252 -26.67 -0.70 2.09
C ASP A 252 -27.32 0.67 1.86
N THR A 253 -28.65 0.74 2.00
CA THR A 253 -29.43 1.98 1.84
C THR A 253 -29.02 3.09 2.81
N ASP A 254 -28.38 2.72 3.91
CA ASP A 254 -27.88 3.65 4.93
C ASP A 254 -26.41 4.06 4.71
N GLY A 255 -25.76 3.53 3.67
CA GLY A 255 -24.37 3.79 3.33
C GLY A 255 -23.34 3.04 4.18
N ASN A 256 -23.76 1.98 4.91
CA ASN A 256 -22.81 1.10 5.56
C ASN A 256 -22.30 0.06 4.54
N TRP A 257 -21.11 -0.47 4.77
CA TRP A 257 -20.52 -1.54 3.97
C TRP A 257 -20.24 -2.78 4.84
N ALA A 258 -20.11 -3.94 4.21
CA ALA A 258 -19.70 -5.15 4.89
C ALA A 258 -18.24 -5.03 5.35
N GLU A 259 -17.92 -5.37 6.60
CA GLU A 259 -16.56 -5.19 7.19
C GLU A 259 -15.46 -5.94 6.43
N ASN A 260 -15.80 -7.08 5.83
CA ASN A 260 -14.88 -7.93 5.08
C ASN A 260 -14.56 -7.40 3.66
N VAL A 261 -15.23 -6.34 3.20
CA VAL A 261 -15.03 -5.74 1.86
C VAL A 261 -14.57 -4.28 1.95
N LYS A 262 -13.66 -4.02 2.85
CA LYS A 262 -13.15 -2.68 3.11
C LYS A 262 -12.32 -2.11 1.97
N GLY A 263 -11.37 -2.86 1.46
CA GLY A 263 -10.49 -2.50 0.33
C GLY A 263 -11.08 -2.91 -1.00
N VAL A 264 -10.63 -2.28 -2.09
CA VAL A 264 -11.03 -2.65 -3.45
C VAL A 264 -10.63 -4.09 -3.79
N ASP A 265 -9.50 -4.56 -3.26
CA ASP A 265 -9.05 -5.94 -3.40
C ASP A 265 -9.97 -6.93 -2.66
N ASP A 266 -10.35 -6.61 -1.42
CA ASP A 266 -11.31 -7.41 -0.64
C ASP A 266 -12.65 -7.53 -1.37
N TYR A 267 -13.13 -6.43 -1.98
CA TYR A 267 -14.35 -6.41 -2.77
C TYR A 267 -14.26 -7.31 -4.01
N LEU A 268 -13.16 -7.23 -4.76
CA LEU A 268 -12.95 -8.04 -5.95
C LEU A 268 -12.83 -9.54 -5.63
N VAL A 269 -12.18 -9.90 -4.52
CA VAL A 269 -12.18 -11.29 -4.01
C VAL A 269 -13.60 -11.75 -3.68
N ALA A 270 -14.38 -10.92 -2.98
CA ALA A 270 -15.75 -11.26 -2.61
C ALA A 270 -16.65 -11.45 -3.83
N LEU A 271 -16.43 -10.71 -4.93
CA LEU A 271 -17.18 -10.89 -6.19
C LEU A 271 -16.95 -12.26 -6.80
N GLN A 272 -15.69 -12.77 -6.81
CA GLN A 272 -15.40 -14.10 -7.36
C GLN A 272 -16.09 -15.24 -6.62
N HIS A 273 -16.45 -15.04 -5.33
CA HIS A 273 -17.16 -16.04 -4.54
C HIS A 273 -18.68 -15.92 -4.64
N ARG A 274 -19.20 -14.92 -5.36
CA ARG A 274 -20.64 -14.71 -5.59
C ARG A 274 -21.14 -15.30 -6.92
N GLU A 275 -20.19 -15.60 -7.83
CA GLU A 275 -20.43 -16.31 -9.08
C GLU A 275 -20.34 -17.83 -8.87
#